data_98099e894ef2836a67fe3ea0720520ff
#
_entry.id   98099e894ef2836a67fe3ea0720520ff
#
_cell.length_a   1.000
_cell.length_b   1.000
_cell.length_c   1.000
_cell.angle_alpha   90.00
_cell.angle_beta   90.00
_cell.angle_gamma   90.00
#
_symmetry.space_group_name_H-M   'P 1'
#
loop_
_entity.id
_entity.type
_entity.pdbx_description
1 polymer ?
#
loop_
_entity_poly.entity_id
_entity_poly.type
_entity_poly.pdbx_seq_one_letter_code
_entity_poly.pdbx_strand_id
1 'polypeptide(L)'
;MCIDGICSNVNFKKYKLNIMTIAVDFDGTCVTHDFPKVGKNIGAEIVLKKLADKGHKIILYTMRSHPSEKTENAEVSGMTSTTNDCLQDAIDWFAKYGIPLYGVNDNPSQHSWTDSPKVYANMYIDDAALGIPLVYEDMKHIYDSSMIRPYVGWVRVSEMLYESGVLTYNDLMDIIEEFNKRY
;
A
#
# COMPACT_ATOMS: atom_id res chain seq x y z
N MET A 1 22.52 -5.04 -47.66
CA MET A 1 21.28 -4.70 -48.41
C MET A 1 20.29 -4.15 -47.41
N CYS A 2 20.17 -2.79 -47.36
CA CYS A 2 19.14 -2.10 -46.57
C CYS A 2 17.88 -2.12 -47.39
N ILE A 3 16.78 -2.60 -46.81
CA ILE A 3 15.44 -2.50 -47.39
C ILE A 3 14.70 -1.46 -46.57
N ASP A 4 14.52 -0.33 -47.25
CA ASP A 4 13.54 0.74 -47.12
C ASP A 4 12.88 1.01 -45.75
N GLY A 5 13.42 2.02 -45.05
CA GLY A 5 12.73 3.28 -44.73
C GLY A 5 11.34 3.24 -44.10
N ILE A 6 11.16 2.66 -42.89
CA ILE A 6 10.13 3.11 -41.94
C ILE A 6 10.76 3.12 -40.56
N CYS A 7 11.60 4.12 -40.29
CA CYS A 7 11.76 4.60 -38.94
C CYS A 7 10.52 5.45 -38.61
N SER A 8 9.45 4.78 -38.22
CA SER A 8 8.31 5.47 -37.60
C SER A 8 8.82 6.15 -36.35
N ASN A 9 8.92 7.48 -36.40
CA ASN A 9 8.98 8.35 -35.23
C ASN A 9 7.78 8.04 -34.35
N VAL A 10 7.91 7.06 -33.48
CA VAL A 10 7.00 6.89 -32.34
C VAL A 10 7.30 8.08 -31.47
N ASN A 11 6.54 9.14 -31.68
CA ASN A 11 6.47 10.25 -30.76
C ASN A 11 5.96 9.69 -29.43
N PHE A 12 6.87 9.28 -28.56
CA PHE A 12 6.56 9.07 -27.16
C PHE A 12 6.09 10.41 -26.63
N LYS A 13 4.78 10.69 -26.73
CA LYS A 13 4.15 11.74 -25.96
C LYS A 13 4.62 11.49 -24.54
N LYS A 14 5.44 12.42 -24.03
CA LYS A 14 5.90 12.44 -22.65
C LYS A 14 4.64 12.59 -21.80
N TYR A 15 4.02 11.46 -21.46
CA TYR A 15 2.88 11.46 -20.54
C TYR A 15 3.43 12.04 -19.24
N LYS A 16 3.01 13.28 -18.96
CA LYS A 16 3.28 13.90 -17.66
C LYS A 16 2.58 13.00 -16.66
N LEU A 17 3.35 12.19 -15.93
CA LEU A 17 2.81 11.35 -14.86
C LEU A 17 2.03 12.29 -13.93
N ASN A 18 0.72 12.16 -13.92
CA ASN A 18 -0.11 12.95 -13.02
C ASN A 18 0.19 12.47 -11.61
N ILE A 19 0.62 13.39 -10.74
CA ILE A 19 0.79 13.09 -9.31
C ILE A 19 -0.58 12.68 -8.77
N MET A 20 -0.62 11.51 -8.16
CA MET A 20 -1.81 10.94 -7.56
C MET A 20 -1.70 10.95 -6.04
N THR A 21 -2.84 11.02 -5.38
CA THR A 21 -2.98 10.70 -3.96
C THR A 21 -3.46 9.26 -3.84
N ILE A 22 -2.72 8.45 -3.10
CA ILE A 22 -2.95 7.01 -2.93
C ILE A 22 -3.17 6.76 -1.44
N ALA A 23 -4.36 6.29 -1.09
CA ALA A 23 -4.68 5.84 0.26
C ALA A 23 -4.37 4.35 0.35
N VAL A 24 -3.61 3.96 1.35
CA VAL A 24 -3.17 2.59 1.55
C VAL A 24 -3.47 2.14 2.98
N ASP A 25 -4.11 0.98 3.12
CA ASP A 25 -4.30 0.35 4.42
C ASP A 25 -3.00 -0.29 4.91
N PHE A 26 -2.97 -0.77 6.16
CA PHE A 26 -1.75 -1.27 6.77
C PHE A 26 -1.76 -2.79 6.98
N ASP A 27 -2.71 -3.30 7.79
CA ASP A 27 -2.76 -4.72 8.17
C ASP A 27 -3.35 -5.58 7.04
N GLY A 28 -2.60 -6.56 6.55
CA GLY A 28 -2.99 -7.33 5.36
C GLY A 28 -2.69 -6.60 4.05
N THR A 29 -2.30 -5.33 4.10
CA THR A 29 -2.02 -4.50 2.94
C THR A 29 -0.55 -4.13 2.84
N CYS A 30 0.05 -3.50 3.84
CA CYS A 30 1.49 -3.19 3.89
C CYS A 30 2.31 -4.31 4.52
N VAL A 31 1.72 -5.01 5.48
CA VAL A 31 2.30 -6.12 6.24
C VAL A 31 1.28 -7.26 6.36
N THR A 32 1.71 -8.46 6.75
CA THR A 32 0.77 -9.54 7.11
C THR A 32 -0.08 -9.14 8.32
N HIS A 33 -1.24 -9.79 8.49
CA HIS A 33 -2.07 -9.58 9.67
C HIS A 33 -1.38 -10.13 10.94
N ASP A 34 -1.03 -9.26 11.87
CA ASP A 34 -0.48 -9.60 13.21
C ASP A 34 -0.91 -8.56 14.27
N PHE A 35 -2.02 -7.84 14.00
CA PHE A 35 -2.51 -6.80 14.92
C PHE A 35 -2.63 -7.34 16.36
N PRO A 36 -2.19 -6.58 17.39
CA PRO A 36 -1.74 -5.17 17.37
C PRO A 36 -0.27 -4.96 16.96
N LYS A 37 0.52 -6.03 16.82
CA LYS A 37 1.90 -5.95 16.39
C LYS A 37 1.99 -5.56 14.91
N VAL A 38 3.18 -5.20 14.47
CA VAL A 38 3.48 -5.03 13.04
C VAL A 38 3.80 -6.41 12.45
N GLY A 39 3.04 -6.81 11.45
CA GLY A 39 3.24 -8.07 10.73
C GLY A 39 4.54 -8.11 9.93
N LYS A 40 4.74 -9.19 9.18
CA LYS A 40 5.89 -9.36 8.27
C LYS A 40 5.71 -8.47 7.05
N ASN A 41 6.82 -7.96 6.50
CA ASN A 41 6.80 -7.29 5.21
C ASN A 41 6.37 -8.25 4.09
N ILE A 42 5.65 -7.71 3.12
CA ILE A 42 5.09 -8.43 1.98
C ILE A 42 5.42 -7.74 0.64
N GLY A 43 6.40 -6.82 0.66
CA GLY A 43 6.88 -6.10 -0.53
C GLY A 43 6.20 -4.76 -0.78
N ALA A 44 5.26 -4.34 0.08
CA ALA A 44 4.62 -3.03 0.01
C ALA A 44 5.63 -1.89 0.03
N GLU A 45 6.67 -2.01 0.86
CA GLU A 45 7.70 -0.99 1.04
C GLU A 45 8.47 -0.70 -0.25
N ILE A 46 8.64 -1.70 -1.13
CA ILE A 46 9.33 -1.53 -2.41
C ILE A 46 8.49 -0.66 -3.34
N VAL A 47 7.20 -1.03 -3.50
CA VAL A 47 6.28 -0.35 -4.43
C VAL A 47 5.93 1.05 -3.94
N LEU A 48 5.59 1.19 -2.66
CA LEU A 48 5.21 2.47 -2.06
C LEU A 48 6.37 3.47 -2.05
N LYS A 49 7.60 2.98 -1.79
CA LYS A 49 8.81 3.82 -1.91
C LYS A 49 8.99 4.32 -3.35
N LYS A 50 8.85 3.45 -4.35
CA LYS A 50 8.94 3.84 -5.76
C LYS A 50 7.87 4.88 -6.11
N LEU A 51 6.63 4.72 -5.66
CA LEU A 51 5.55 5.69 -5.88
C LEU A 51 5.85 7.04 -5.21
N ALA A 52 6.33 7.04 -3.97
CA ALA A 52 6.70 8.25 -3.26
C ALA A 52 7.85 8.99 -3.95
N ASP A 53 8.88 8.27 -4.42
CA ASP A 53 10.03 8.84 -5.14
C ASP A 53 9.62 9.47 -6.49
N LYS A 54 8.52 9.00 -7.07
CA LYS A 54 7.91 9.61 -8.26
C LYS A 54 7.02 10.81 -7.95
N GLY A 55 6.88 11.17 -6.68
CA GLY A 55 6.13 12.34 -6.21
C GLY A 55 4.65 12.06 -5.94
N HIS A 56 4.20 10.80 -5.99
CA HIS A 56 2.85 10.46 -5.56
C HIS A 56 2.70 10.68 -4.05
N LYS A 57 1.51 11.11 -3.63
CA LYS A 57 1.17 11.39 -2.24
C LYS A 57 0.60 10.13 -1.59
N ILE A 58 1.26 9.63 -0.56
CA ILE A 58 0.83 8.43 0.16
C ILE A 58 0.08 8.84 1.42
N ILE A 59 -1.12 8.34 1.61
CA ILE A 59 -1.92 8.49 2.82
C ILE A 59 -2.00 7.11 3.49
N LEU A 60 -1.57 7.02 4.73
CA LEU A 60 -1.89 5.86 5.57
C LEU A 60 -3.36 5.95 5.96
N TYR A 61 -4.16 4.97 5.51
CA TYR A 61 -5.61 4.94 5.73
C TYR A 61 -6.00 3.61 6.40
N THR A 62 -5.96 3.60 7.72
CA THR A 62 -6.00 2.38 8.53
C THR A 62 -6.98 2.48 9.70
N MET A 63 -7.45 1.32 10.17
CA MET A 63 -8.23 1.21 11.41
C MET A 63 -7.37 1.30 12.68
N ARG A 64 -6.03 1.31 12.56
CA ARG A 64 -5.16 1.54 13.70
C ARG A 64 -5.39 2.93 14.28
N SER A 65 -5.36 3.04 15.60
CA SER A 65 -5.58 4.29 16.34
C SER A 65 -4.56 4.45 17.45
N HIS A 66 -4.39 5.69 17.90
CA HIS A 66 -3.69 5.96 19.16
C HIS A 66 -4.46 5.37 20.35
N PRO A 67 -3.79 5.05 21.45
CA PRO A 67 -4.46 4.66 22.70
C PRO A 67 -5.52 5.68 23.10
N SER A 68 -6.68 5.22 23.49
CA SER A 68 -7.77 6.07 23.95
C SER A 68 -8.51 5.38 25.10
N GLU A 69 -9.26 6.15 25.90
CA GLU A 69 -10.11 5.60 26.97
C GLU A 69 -11.08 4.52 26.47
N LYS A 70 -11.47 4.56 25.17
CA LYS A 70 -12.31 3.54 24.56
C LYS A 70 -11.58 2.22 24.37
N THR A 71 -10.28 2.25 24.10
CA THR A 71 -9.44 1.05 23.99
C THR A 71 -9.12 0.45 25.35
N GLU A 72 -9.00 1.26 26.41
CA GLU A 72 -8.80 0.77 27.77
C GLU A 72 -10.03 -0.01 28.30
N ASN A 73 -11.22 0.32 27.84
CA ASN A 73 -12.46 -0.38 28.18
C ASN A 73 -12.81 -1.56 27.25
N ALA A 74 -11.99 -1.85 26.26
CA ALA A 74 -12.24 -2.94 25.28
C ALA A 74 -11.99 -4.36 25.82
N GLU A 75 -11.47 -4.49 27.06
CA GLU A 75 -11.35 -5.78 27.76
C GLU A 75 -12.69 -6.52 27.88
N VAL A 76 -13.81 -5.79 27.83
CA VAL A 76 -15.16 -6.36 27.89
C VAL A 76 -15.54 -7.12 26.61
N SER A 77 -14.85 -6.92 25.49
CA SER A 77 -15.14 -7.54 24.20
C SER A 77 -14.09 -8.55 23.71
N GLY A 78 -13.14 -8.96 24.55
CA GLY A 78 -12.09 -9.92 24.18
C GLY A 78 -10.99 -9.37 23.30
N MET A 79 -10.99 -8.06 23.02
CA MET A 79 -9.86 -7.37 22.42
C MET A 79 -8.90 -6.96 23.55
N THR A 80 -7.69 -7.48 23.54
CA THR A 80 -6.65 -7.10 24.48
C THR A 80 -6.40 -5.59 24.40
N SER A 81 -6.57 -4.87 25.53
CA SER A 81 -6.12 -3.50 25.70
C SER A 81 -4.63 -3.45 25.36
N THR A 82 -4.29 -2.78 24.25
CA THR A 82 -2.89 -2.59 23.90
C THR A 82 -2.45 -1.27 24.50
N THR A 83 -1.53 -1.32 25.45
CA THR A 83 -0.84 -0.13 25.97
C THR A 83 0.10 0.50 24.92
N ASN A 84 0.28 -0.16 23.78
CA ASN A 84 1.13 0.29 22.69
C ASN A 84 0.33 1.16 21.70
N ASP A 85 0.98 2.21 21.22
CA ASP A 85 0.45 3.07 20.18
C ASP A 85 0.55 2.39 18.81
N CYS A 86 -0.44 1.57 18.48
CA CYS A 86 -0.41 0.77 17.26
C CYS A 86 -0.51 1.64 15.98
N LEU A 87 -1.03 2.86 16.06
CA LEU A 87 -0.99 3.78 14.93
C LEU A 87 0.40 4.34 14.73
N GLN A 88 1.10 4.70 15.83
CA GLN A 88 2.48 5.15 15.74
C GLN A 88 3.40 4.07 15.18
N ASP A 89 3.20 2.79 15.55
CA ASP A 89 3.96 1.66 14.99
C ASP A 89 3.82 1.58 13.46
N ALA A 90 2.61 1.83 12.94
CA ALA A 90 2.40 1.88 11.48
C ALA A 90 3.10 3.09 10.85
N ILE A 91 3.01 4.28 11.45
CA ILE A 91 3.70 5.49 10.98
C ILE A 91 5.22 5.27 10.96
N ASP A 92 5.78 4.67 12.01
CA ASP A 92 7.21 4.38 12.12
C ASP A 92 7.67 3.37 11.06
N TRP A 93 6.80 2.43 10.66
CA TRP A 93 7.10 1.53 9.55
C TRP A 93 7.30 2.31 8.24
N PHE A 94 6.43 3.27 7.89
CA PHE A 94 6.62 4.14 6.71
C PHE A 94 7.91 4.96 6.81
N ALA A 95 8.17 5.55 7.98
CA ALA A 95 9.39 6.32 8.22
C ALA A 95 10.66 5.47 8.06
N LYS A 96 10.65 4.24 8.59
CA LYS A 96 11.75 3.27 8.46
C LYS A 96 12.12 2.98 7.01
N TYR A 97 11.14 2.91 6.12
CA TYR A 97 11.37 2.65 4.68
C TYR A 97 11.53 3.93 3.84
N GLY A 98 11.58 5.10 4.49
CA GLY A 98 11.73 6.39 3.82
C GLY A 98 10.56 6.73 2.90
N ILE A 99 9.35 6.34 3.29
CA ILE A 99 8.12 6.62 2.58
C ILE A 99 7.43 7.79 3.28
N PRO A 100 7.49 9.02 2.75
CA PRO A 100 6.85 10.16 3.37
C PRO A 100 5.33 10.03 3.30
N LEU A 101 4.66 10.13 4.44
CA LEU A 101 3.21 10.18 4.50
C LEU A 101 2.72 11.61 4.21
N TYR A 102 1.76 11.73 3.30
CA TYR A 102 1.05 12.98 3.02
C TYR A 102 -0.04 13.25 4.05
N GLY A 103 -0.62 12.21 4.63
CA GLY A 103 -1.61 12.25 5.68
C GLY A 103 -1.77 10.89 6.36
N VAL A 104 -2.43 10.89 7.51
CA VAL A 104 -2.78 9.70 8.28
C VAL A 104 -4.26 9.79 8.58
N ASN A 105 -5.04 8.85 8.02
CA ASN A 105 -6.50 8.86 8.08
C ASN A 105 -7.13 10.21 7.67
N ASP A 106 -6.39 11.01 6.92
CA ASP A 106 -6.76 12.35 6.50
C ASP A 106 -6.08 12.72 5.18
N ASN A 107 -6.74 13.58 4.39
CA ASN A 107 -6.14 14.26 3.24
C ASN A 107 -6.10 15.76 3.52
N PRO A 108 -4.93 16.32 3.86
CA PRO A 108 -4.81 17.74 4.25
C PRO A 108 -5.33 18.72 3.19
N SER A 109 -5.27 18.38 1.91
CA SER A 109 -5.75 19.26 0.83
C SER A 109 -7.28 19.27 0.68
N GLN A 110 -7.97 18.30 1.26
CA GLN A 110 -9.43 18.14 1.14
C GLN A 110 -10.19 19.21 1.91
N HIS A 111 -9.67 19.67 3.03
CA HIS A 111 -10.33 20.64 3.92
C HIS A 111 -10.61 21.99 3.29
N SER A 112 -9.98 22.30 2.15
CA SER A 112 -10.24 23.54 1.40
C SER A 112 -11.52 23.51 0.58
N TRP A 113 -12.16 22.33 0.39
CA TRP A 113 -13.31 22.18 -0.50
C TRP A 113 -14.42 21.25 0.00
N THR A 114 -14.17 20.47 1.07
CA THR A 114 -15.20 19.60 1.68
C THR A 114 -14.89 19.26 3.12
N ASP A 115 -15.95 19.12 3.93
CA ASP A 115 -15.93 18.59 5.30
C ASP A 115 -16.32 17.11 5.35
N SER A 116 -16.34 16.41 4.21
CA SER A 116 -16.66 14.99 4.15
C SER A 116 -15.66 14.17 4.97
N PRO A 117 -16.12 13.22 5.81
CA PRO A 117 -15.23 12.32 6.55
C PRO A 117 -14.56 11.29 5.64
N LYS A 118 -15.02 11.12 4.39
CA LYS A 118 -14.37 10.24 3.43
C LYS A 118 -13.07 10.86 2.96
N VAL A 119 -11.96 10.22 3.27
CA VAL A 119 -10.63 10.65 2.80
C VAL A 119 -10.58 10.55 1.28
N TYR A 120 -10.37 11.67 0.60
CA TYR A 120 -10.23 11.68 -0.86
C TYR A 120 -8.86 11.13 -1.29
N ALA A 121 -8.89 10.16 -2.19
CA ALA A 121 -7.73 9.65 -2.89
C ALA A 121 -8.10 9.31 -4.35
N ASN A 122 -7.10 9.33 -5.24
CA ASN A 122 -7.28 8.88 -6.61
C ASN A 122 -7.31 7.35 -6.70
N MET A 123 -6.69 6.67 -5.73
CA MET A 123 -6.60 5.22 -5.64
C MET A 123 -6.61 4.79 -4.17
N TYR A 124 -7.25 3.65 -3.91
CA TYR A 124 -7.24 2.98 -2.61
C TYR A 124 -6.64 1.60 -2.79
N ILE A 125 -5.68 1.24 -1.95
CA ILE A 125 -5.08 -0.11 -1.89
C ILE A 125 -5.36 -0.65 -0.50
N ASP A 126 -6.15 -1.72 -0.44
CA ASP A 126 -6.72 -2.24 0.80
C ASP A 126 -7.05 -3.72 0.57
N ASP A 127 -6.68 -4.61 1.48
CA ASP A 127 -6.92 -6.05 1.38
C ASP A 127 -8.41 -6.41 1.35
N ALA A 128 -9.26 -5.53 1.90
CA ALA A 128 -10.72 -5.67 1.86
C ALA A 128 -11.36 -5.12 0.56
N ALA A 129 -10.58 -4.50 -0.36
CA ALA A 129 -11.12 -3.92 -1.58
C ALA A 129 -11.50 -5.01 -2.60
N LEU A 130 -12.70 -4.91 -3.19
CA LEU A 130 -13.13 -5.82 -4.25
C LEU A 130 -12.17 -5.76 -5.45
N GLY A 131 -11.61 -6.91 -5.83
CA GLY A 131 -10.72 -7.06 -6.99
C GLY A 131 -9.25 -6.81 -6.68
N ILE A 132 -8.88 -6.50 -5.45
CA ILE A 132 -7.47 -6.47 -5.05
C ILE A 132 -6.84 -7.87 -5.17
N PRO A 133 -5.65 -8.01 -5.76
CA PRO A 133 -4.97 -9.31 -5.80
C PRO A 133 -4.52 -9.71 -4.40
N LEU A 134 -4.93 -10.88 -3.97
CA LEU A 134 -4.59 -11.44 -2.66
C LEU A 134 -3.69 -12.66 -2.80
N VAL A 135 -2.75 -12.79 -1.87
CA VAL A 135 -1.89 -13.96 -1.69
C VAL A 135 -2.38 -14.74 -0.47
N TYR A 136 -2.54 -16.03 -0.66
CA TYR A 136 -2.87 -16.99 0.40
C TYR A 136 -1.62 -17.80 0.71
N GLU A 137 -1.16 -17.80 1.95
CA GLU A 137 -0.06 -18.67 2.35
C GLU A 137 -0.43 -20.14 2.19
N ASP A 138 0.55 -20.99 1.81
CA ASP A 138 0.30 -22.41 1.53
C ASP A 138 -0.14 -23.14 2.83
N MET A 139 -1.38 -23.58 2.84
CA MET A 139 -2.13 -24.09 3.99
C MET A 139 -1.74 -25.50 4.44
N LYS A 140 -0.70 -26.13 3.89
CA LYS A 140 -0.37 -27.55 4.10
C LYS A 140 -0.10 -27.94 5.55
N HIS A 141 0.11 -26.96 6.44
CA HIS A 141 0.50 -27.21 7.82
C HIS A 141 -0.39 -26.52 8.87
N ILE A 142 -1.53 -25.95 8.50
CA ILE A 142 -2.40 -25.21 9.42
C ILE A 142 -3.71 -25.96 9.59
N TYR A 143 -3.93 -26.48 10.80
CA TYR A 143 -5.13 -27.25 11.15
C TYR A 143 -6.41 -26.40 11.29
N ASP A 144 -6.28 -25.06 11.33
CA ASP A 144 -7.39 -24.13 11.45
C ASP A 144 -7.35 -23.07 10.33
N SER A 145 -8.15 -23.27 9.30
CA SER A 145 -8.26 -22.34 8.16
C SER A 145 -8.88 -20.98 8.54
N SER A 146 -9.51 -20.85 9.71
CA SER A 146 -10.09 -19.60 10.18
C SER A 146 -9.06 -18.55 10.59
N MET A 147 -7.80 -18.97 10.81
CA MET A 147 -6.71 -18.09 11.23
C MET A 147 -5.88 -17.50 10.08
N ILE A 148 -6.10 -17.98 8.84
CA ILE A 148 -5.32 -17.50 7.71
C ILE A 148 -6.04 -16.34 7.07
N ARG A 149 -5.46 -15.16 7.23
CA ARG A 149 -5.90 -13.97 6.52
C ARG A 149 -4.97 -13.74 5.33
N PRO A 150 -5.53 -13.67 4.11
CA PRO A 150 -4.74 -13.32 2.93
C PRO A 150 -4.21 -11.90 3.05
N TYR A 151 -3.20 -11.59 2.26
CA TYR A 151 -2.63 -10.25 2.19
C TYR A 151 -2.44 -9.81 0.73
N VAL A 152 -2.26 -8.51 0.53
CA VAL A 152 -2.15 -7.92 -0.83
C VAL A 152 -0.93 -8.45 -1.56
N GLY A 153 -1.13 -8.91 -2.80
CA GLY A 153 -0.08 -9.39 -3.70
C GLY A 153 0.60 -8.26 -4.46
N TRP A 154 1.64 -7.67 -3.90
CA TRP A 154 2.28 -6.46 -4.40
C TRP A 154 2.96 -6.59 -5.77
N VAL A 155 3.41 -7.78 -6.15
CA VAL A 155 3.89 -8.03 -7.53
C VAL A 155 2.76 -7.74 -8.52
N ARG A 156 1.58 -8.31 -8.30
CA ARG A 156 0.43 -8.09 -9.18
C ARG A 156 -0.09 -6.65 -9.10
N VAL A 157 -0.08 -6.03 -7.92
CA VAL A 157 -0.40 -4.59 -7.77
C VAL A 157 0.55 -3.74 -8.60
N SER A 158 1.85 -4.04 -8.63
CA SER A 158 2.82 -3.28 -9.43
C SER A 158 2.57 -3.42 -10.94
N GLU A 159 2.15 -4.60 -11.39
CA GLU A 159 1.72 -4.81 -12.78
C GLU A 159 0.47 -3.98 -13.10
N MET A 160 -0.54 -3.96 -12.23
CA MET A 160 -1.75 -3.15 -12.42
C MET A 160 -1.43 -1.64 -12.43
N LEU A 161 -0.49 -1.19 -11.62
CA LEU A 161 0.01 0.19 -11.64
C LEU A 161 0.71 0.52 -12.95
N TYR A 162 1.45 -0.41 -13.53
CA TYR A 162 2.03 -0.27 -14.86
C TYR A 162 0.95 -0.25 -15.95
N GLU A 163 0.01 -1.19 -15.92
CA GLU A 163 -1.11 -1.27 -16.87
C GLU A 163 -1.96 0.02 -16.88
N SER A 164 -2.11 0.65 -15.71
CA SER A 164 -2.82 1.93 -15.55
C SER A 164 -1.98 3.18 -15.87
N GLY A 165 -0.70 3.01 -16.22
CA GLY A 165 0.21 4.11 -16.57
C GLY A 165 0.74 4.91 -15.38
N VAL A 166 0.58 4.42 -14.15
CA VAL A 166 1.15 5.01 -12.92
C VAL A 166 2.64 4.71 -12.81
N LEU A 167 3.04 3.49 -13.16
CA LEU A 167 4.44 3.07 -13.27
C LEU A 167 4.85 2.95 -14.74
N THR A 168 6.13 3.17 -15.03
CA THR A 168 6.74 2.84 -16.31
C THR A 168 7.19 1.38 -16.32
N TYR A 169 7.51 0.85 -17.51
CA TYR A 169 8.08 -0.49 -17.64
C TYR A 169 9.39 -0.65 -16.83
N ASN A 170 10.25 0.36 -16.84
CA ASN A 170 11.49 0.31 -16.06
C ASN A 170 11.20 0.28 -14.54
N ASP A 171 10.23 1.08 -14.07
CA ASP A 171 9.83 1.03 -12.66
C ASP A 171 9.34 -0.36 -12.26
N LEU A 172 8.53 -1.00 -13.10
CA LEU A 172 8.02 -2.36 -12.87
C LEU A 172 9.19 -3.37 -12.79
N MET A 173 10.14 -3.29 -13.74
CA MET A 173 11.28 -4.21 -13.75
C MET A 173 12.18 -4.02 -12.52
N ASP A 174 12.44 -2.77 -12.12
CA ASP A 174 13.19 -2.47 -10.89
C ASP A 174 12.51 -3.05 -9.65
N ILE A 175 11.17 -2.93 -9.57
CA ILE A 175 10.37 -3.49 -8.47
C ILE A 175 10.49 -5.01 -8.46
N ILE A 176 10.30 -5.69 -9.59
CA ILE A 176 10.39 -7.15 -9.68
C ILE A 176 11.81 -7.64 -9.31
N GLU A 177 12.85 -6.96 -9.78
CA GLU A 177 14.22 -7.29 -9.42
C GLU A 177 14.46 -7.18 -7.91
N GLU A 178 13.95 -6.13 -7.28
CA GLU A 178 14.08 -5.93 -5.83
C GLU A 178 13.27 -6.95 -5.03
N PHE A 179 12.07 -7.33 -5.51
CA PHE A 179 11.31 -8.44 -4.92
C PHE A 179 12.10 -9.74 -4.93
N ASN A 180 12.65 -10.13 -6.08
CA ASN A 180 13.43 -11.35 -6.22
C ASN A 180 14.70 -11.41 -5.36
N LYS A 181 15.20 -10.25 -4.91
CA LYS A 181 16.34 -10.18 -3.99
C LYS A 181 15.96 -10.34 -2.52
N ARG A 182 14.71 -9.99 -2.15
CA ARG A 182 14.28 -9.91 -0.75
C ARG A 182 13.35 -11.04 -0.33
N TYR A 183 12.59 -11.56 -1.27
CA TYR A 183 11.55 -12.57 -1.10
C TYR A 183 11.77 -13.79 -1.99
#